data_909b2ebf365d78c5f1dad2e283d297f9
#
_entry.id   909b2ebf365d78c5f1dad2e283d297f9
#
_cell.length_a   1.000
_cell.length_b   1.000
_cell.length_c   1.000
_cell.angle_alpha   90.00
_cell.angle_beta   90.00
_cell.angle_gamma   90.00
#
_symmetry.space_group_name_H-M   'P 1'
#
loop_
_entity.id
_entity.type
_entity.pdbx_description
1 polymer ?
#
loop_
_entity_poly.entity_id
_entity_poly.type
_entity_poly.pdbx_seq_one_letter_code
_entity_poly.pdbx_strand_id
1 'polypeptide(L)'
;MVDVRVICAIGKHGQLGLNGRLPWEGNPGTEYKADVQRFFALTRGHVVIAGPRTIASFPDWARSERTLVEIHAADEPDAILKRYCDRVVYVGGGPPVWNAYAHLIRHWDVTRLPYDGEADRYFDPNWLFAPV
;
A
#
# COMPACT_ATOMS: atom_id res chain seq x y z
N MET A 1 10.21 8.69 16.44
CA MET A 1 9.27 9.01 15.36
C MET A 1 9.21 7.85 14.39
N VAL A 2 8.02 7.44 14.00
CA VAL A 2 7.84 6.32 13.07
C VAL A 2 8.11 6.79 11.64
N ASP A 3 8.81 5.96 10.86
CA ASP A 3 9.04 6.20 9.44
C ASP A 3 7.93 5.48 8.66
N VAL A 4 6.96 6.24 8.21
CA VAL A 4 5.75 5.70 7.56
C VAL A 4 5.80 5.95 6.06
N ARG A 5 5.74 4.88 5.28
CA ARG A 5 5.89 4.92 3.82
C ARG A 5 4.77 4.17 3.11
N VAL A 6 4.59 4.50 1.84
CA VAL A 6 3.73 3.74 0.93
C VAL A 6 4.52 3.39 -0.31
N ILE A 7 4.36 2.16 -0.77
CA ILE A 7 4.77 1.73 -2.10
C ILE A 7 3.49 1.30 -2.81
N CYS A 8 3.17 1.92 -3.92
CA CYS A 8 1.98 1.54 -4.68
C CYS A 8 2.20 1.73 -6.18
N ALA A 9 1.36 1.08 -6.96
CA ALA A 9 1.35 1.22 -8.41
C ALA A 9 -0.02 1.77 -8.82
N ILE A 10 -0.02 2.68 -9.77
CA ILE A 10 -1.24 3.27 -10.32
C ILE A 10 -1.19 3.18 -11.85
N GLY A 11 -2.34 3.23 -12.48
CA GLY A 11 -2.41 3.30 -13.93
C GLY A 11 -2.05 4.69 -14.48
N LYS A 12 -2.15 4.83 -15.78
CA LYS A 12 -1.80 6.06 -16.50
C LYS A 12 -2.56 7.29 -15.99
N HIS A 13 -3.79 7.09 -15.58
CA HIS A 13 -4.68 8.16 -15.11
C HIS A 13 -5.00 8.03 -13.61
N GLY A 14 -4.14 7.35 -12.86
CA GLY A 14 -4.33 7.17 -11.43
C GLY A 14 -5.22 5.99 -11.06
N GLN A 15 -5.52 5.10 -11.99
CA GLN A 15 -6.36 3.94 -11.72
C GLN A 15 -5.75 3.07 -10.62
N LEU A 16 -6.56 2.68 -9.64
CA LEU A 16 -6.15 1.86 -8.50
C LEU A 16 -6.97 0.61 -8.32
N GLY A 17 -8.21 0.61 -8.73
CA GLY A 17 -9.10 -0.51 -8.49
C GLY A 17 -10.21 -0.61 -9.50
N LEU A 18 -10.73 -1.83 -9.67
CA LEU A 18 -11.88 -2.12 -10.51
C LEU A 18 -12.59 -3.35 -9.94
N ASN A 19 -13.83 -3.18 -9.52
CA ASN A 19 -14.66 -4.26 -8.96
C ASN A 19 -13.98 -4.98 -7.79
N GLY A 20 -13.31 -4.23 -6.91
CA GLY A 20 -12.63 -4.78 -5.75
C GLY A 20 -11.29 -5.45 -6.04
N ARG A 21 -10.79 -5.34 -7.25
CA ARG A 21 -9.51 -5.91 -7.68
C ARG A 21 -8.62 -4.85 -8.30
N LEU A 22 -7.37 -5.20 -8.58
CA LEU A 22 -6.51 -4.33 -9.36
C LEU A 22 -7.00 -4.29 -10.80
N PRO A 23 -7.01 -3.12 -11.45
CA PRO A 23 -7.54 -3.01 -12.82
C PRO A 23 -6.84 -3.89 -13.85
N TRP A 24 -5.54 -4.17 -13.62
CA TRP A 24 -4.68 -4.94 -14.53
C TRP A 24 -4.51 -6.40 -14.09
N GLU A 25 -5.28 -6.86 -13.12
CA GLU A 25 -5.09 -8.19 -12.52
C GLU A 25 -5.15 -9.33 -13.54
N GLY A 26 -6.02 -9.20 -14.54
CA GLY A 26 -6.14 -10.20 -15.61
C GLY A 26 -4.98 -10.18 -16.61
N ASN A 27 -4.24 -9.09 -16.69
CA ASN A 27 -3.09 -8.93 -17.59
C ASN A 27 -2.10 -7.94 -16.98
N PRO A 28 -1.35 -8.36 -15.96
CA PRO A 28 -0.54 -7.43 -15.15
C PRO A 28 0.64 -6.80 -15.88
N GLY A 29 1.22 -7.47 -16.88
CA GLY A 29 2.39 -6.94 -17.58
C GLY A 29 3.68 -7.05 -16.78
N THR A 30 4.81 -6.79 -17.46
CA THR A 30 6.14 -6.91 -16.86
C THR A 30 6.43 -5.81 -15.85
N GLU A 31 5.95 -4.60 -16.10
CA GLU A 31 6.18 -3.45 -15.22
C GLU A 31 5.56 -3.67 -13.84
N TYR A 32 4.34 -4.21 -13.81
CA TYR A 32 3.70 -4.50 -12.53
C TYR A 32 4.40 -5.64 -11.80
N LYS A 33 4.79 -6.68 -12.52
CA LYS A 33 5.51 -7.82 -11.91
C LYS A 33 6.81 -7.37 -11.28
N ALA A 34 7.55 -6.48 -11.96
CA ALA A 34 8.78 -5.91 -11.41
C ALA A 34 8.51 -5.07 -10.17
N ASP A 35 7.42 -4.31 -10.17
CA ASP A 35 7.04 -3.49 -9.03
C ASP A 35 6.66 -4.34 -7.81
N VAL A 36 5.99 -5.47 -8.02
CA VAL A 36 5.67 -6.41 -6.94
C VAL A 36 6.95 -6.99 -6.33
N GLN A 37 7.91 -7.40 -7.16
CA GLN A 37 9.19 -7.90 -6.68
C GLN A 37 9.93 -6.83 -5.87
N ARG A 38 9.89 -5.60 -6.35
CA ARG A 38 10.48 -4.45 -5.66
C ARG A 38 9.83 -4.22 -4.31
N PHE A 39 8.50 -4.32 -4.22
CA PHE A 39 7.76 -4.19 -2.96
C PHE A 39 8.24 -5.22 -1.95
N PHE A 40 8.32 -6.49 -2.35
CA PHE A 40 8.76 -7.54 -1.43
C PHE A 40 10.21 -7.36 -1.00
N ALA A 41 11.08 -6.88 -1.87
CA ALA A 41 12.47 -6.61 -1.52
C ALA A 41 12.60 -5.46 -0.53
N LEU A 42 11.88 -4.36 -0.77
CA LEU A 42 11.97 -3.16 0.07
C LEU A 42 11.33 -3.36 1.46
N THR A 43 10.30 -4.18 1.55
CA THR A 43 9.60 -4.38 2.83
C THR A 43 10.20 -5.50 3.68
N ARG A 44 11.17 -6.24 3.16
CA ARG A 44 11.83 -7.31 3.92
C ARG A 44 12.43 -6.75 5.21
N GLY A 45 12.12 -7.40 6.33
CA GLY A 45 12.60 -6.99 7.64
C GLY A 45 11.85 -5.82 8.26
N HIS A 46 10.86 -5.30 7.57
CA HIS A 46 10.10 -4.15 8.03
C HIS A 46 8.65 -4.52 8.36
N VAL A 47 7.87 -3.53 8.79
CA VAL A 47 6.45 -3.72 9.11
C VAL A 47 5.61 -3.34 7.91
N VAL A 48 4.60 -4.17 7.61
CA VAL A 48 3.56 -3.82 6.63
C VAL A 48 2.22 -3.88 7.35
N ILE A 49 1.52 -2.76 7.37
CA ILE A 49 0.14 -2.71 7.88
C ILE A 49 -0.80 -2.60 6.68
N ALA A 50 -1.90 -3.32 6.73
CA ALA A 50 -2.87 -3.31 5.63
C ALA A 50 -4.20 -3.89 6.09
N GLY A 51 -5.25 -3.66 5.30
CA GLY A 51 -6.55 -4.25 5.57
C GLY A 51 -6.55 -5.77 5.39
N PRO A 52 -7.63 -6.44 5.84
CA PRO A 52 -7.68 -7.91 5.84
C PRO A 52 -7.45 -8.56 4.49
N ARG A 53 -8.01 -8.01 3.42
CA ARG A 53 -7.87 -8.58 2.07
C ARG A 53 -6.44 -8.54 1.58
N THR A 54 -5.76 -7.43 1.81
CA THR A 54 -4.36 -7.26 1.41
C THR A 54 -3.47 -8.19 2.21
N ILE A 55 -3.67 -8.27 3.52
CA ILE A 55 -2.90 -9.18 4.37
C ILE A 55 -3.10 -10.63 3.92
N ALA A 56 -4.34 -11.03 3.62
CA ALA A 56 -4.64 -12.38 3.19
C ALA A 56 -3.97 -12.75 1.85
N SER A 57 -3.67 -11.75 1.02
CA SER A 57 -3.06 -11.97 -0.29
C SER A 57 -1.56 -12.27 -0.25
N PHE A 58 -0.90 -12.06 0.89
CA PHE A 58 0.53 -12.33 1.00
C PHE A 58 0.81 -13.83 0.96
N PRO A 59 1.75 -14.27 0.11
CA PRO A 59 2.16 -15.68 0.11
C PRO A 59 2.90 -16.05 1.38
N ASP A 60 2.88 -17.34 1.73
CA ASP A 60 3.49 -17.82 2.99
C ASP A 60 4.96 -17.45 3.13
N TRP A 61 5.73 -17.55 2.05
CA TRP A 61 7.15 -17.21 2.10
C TRP A 61 7.39 -15.74 2.47
N ALA A 62 6.49 -14.86 2.08
CA ALA A 62 6.61 -13.43 2.35
C ALA A 62 6.30 -13.11 3.81
N ARG A 63 5.41 -13.88 4.44
CA ARG A 63 4.95 -13.65 5.80
C ARG A 63 6.08 -13.80 6.82
N SER A 64 7.01 -14.71 6.58
CA SER A 64 8.12 -14.95 7.51
C SER A 64 9.23 -13.91 7.39
N GLU A 65 9.26 -13.14 6.31
CA GLU A 65 10.33 -12.18 6.05
C GLU A 65 10.03 -10.75 6.50
N ARG A 66 8.83 -10.50 7.01
CA ARG A 66 8.40 -9.18 7.47
C ARG A 66 7.33 -9.32 8.54
N THR A 67 7.03 -8.22 9.21
CA THR A 67 5.95 -8.20 10.21
C THR A 67 4.68 -7.70 9.53
N LEU A 68 3.68 -8.56 9.40
CA LEU A 68 2.40 -8.20 8.82
C LEU A 68 1.41 -7.87 9.93
N VAL A 69 0.73 -6.75 9.82
CA VAL A 69 -0.23 -6.26 10.80
C VAL A 69 -1.55 -5.97 10.10
N GLU A 70 -2.56 -6.75 10.42
CA GLU A 70 -3.91 -6.51 9.89
C GLU A 70 -4.56 -5.37 10.65
N ILE A 71 -5.09 -4.39 9.92
CA ILE A 71 -5.76 -3.23 10.51
C ILE A 71 -7.21 -3.18 10.04
N HIS A 72 -8.02 -2.47 10.81
CA HIS A 72 -9.46 -2.37 10.61
C HIS A 72 -9.92 -0.92 10.74
N ALA A 73 -11.11 -0.62 10.22
CA ALA A 73 -11.66 0.74 10.22
C ALA A 73 -11.78 1.36 11.62
N ALA A 74 -12.01 0.51 12.62
CA ALA A 74 -12.15 0.98 14.01
C ALA A 74 -10.83 1.27 14.70
N ASP A 75 -9.70 0.86 14.10
CA ASP A 75 -8.39 1.09 14.71
C ASP A 75 -7.99 2.56 14.65
N GLU A 76 -7.30 3.01 15.72
CA GLU A 76 -6.73 4.34 15.77
C GLU A 76 -5.35 4.33 15.10
N PRO A 77 -5.16 5.07 13.99
CA PRO A 77 -3.87 5.06 13.29
C PRO A 77 -2.67 5.37 14.18
N ASP A 78 -2.77 6.40 15.02
CA ASP A 78 -1.67 6.77 15.91
C ASP A 78 -1.33 5.65 16.88
N ALA A 79 -2.34 4.97 17.42
CA ALA A 79 -2.14 3.88 18.37
C ALA A 79 -1.46 2.69 17.70
N ILE A 80 -1.83 2.38 16.47
CA ILE A 80 -1.20 1.31 15.70
C ILE A 80 0.28 1.63 15.47
N LEU A 81 0.56 2.84 14.99
CA LEU A 81 1.94 3.22 14.63
C LEU A 81 2.86 3.33 15.84
N LYS A 82 2.34 3.68 17.01
CA LYS A 82 3.13 3.73 18.24
C LYS A 82 3.77 2.40 18.60
N ARG A 83 3.14 1.30 18.23
CA ARG A 83 3.68 -0.05 18.50
C ARG A 83 4.98 -0.32 17.76
N TYR A 84 5.27 0.45 16.72
CA TYR A 84 6.38 0.20 15.80
C TYR A 84 7.27 1.44 15.65
N CYS A 85 7.40 2.24 16.70
CA CYS A 85 8.06 3.55 16.62
C CYS A 85 9.53 3.49 16.21
N ASP A 86 10.20 2.36 16.38
CA ASP A 86 11.60 2.18 16.00
C ASP A 86 11.77 1.46 14.66
N ARG A 87 10.68 1.31 13.90
CA ARG A 87 10.68 0.52 12.68
C ARG A 87 10.20 1.37 11.50
N VAL A 88 10.56 0.92 10.31
CA VAL A 88 9.96 1.44 9.08
C VAL A 88 8.62 0.72 8.90
N VAL A 89 7.56 1.47 8.68
CA VAL A 89 6.21 0.94 8.48
C VAL A 89 5.75 1.29 7.08
N TYR A 90 5.39 0.27 6.32
CA TYR A 90 4.79 0.43 5.00
C TYR A 90 3.27 0.25 5.12
N VAL A 91 2.53 1.23 4.63
CA VAL A 91 1.06 1.19 4.66
C VAL A 91 0.57 0.62 3.32
N GLY A 92 0.07 -0.60 3.37
CA GLY A 92 -0.50 -1.25 2.20
C GLY A 92 -1.90 -0.72 1.90
N GLY A 93 -2.40 -1.02 0.69
CA GLY A 93 -3.72 -0.59 0.27
C GLY A 93 -4.87 -1.13 1.11
N GLY A 94 -6.03 -0.66 0.82
CA GLY A 94 -6.34 0.17 -0.32
C GLY A 94 -6.69 1.61 0.03
N PRO A 95 -7.44 2.29 -0.84
CA PRO A 95 -7.81 3.68 -0.63
C PRO A 95 -8.42 4.02 0.74
N PRO A 96 -9.31 3.22 1.31
CA PRO A 96 -9.81 3.52 2.66
C PRO A 96 -8.70 3.59 3.72
N VAL A 97 -7.71 2.70 3.63
CA VAL A 97 -6.57 2.70 4.54
C VAL A 97 -5.73 3.96 4.32
N TRP A 98 -5.46 4.31 3.07
CA TRP A 98 -4.69 5.51 2.77
C TRP A 98 -5.42 6.79 3.20
N ASN A 99 -6.74 6.85 3.06
CA ASN A 99 -7.52 7.97 3.58
C ASN A 99 -7.32 8.14 5.09
N ALA A 100 -7.35 7.05 5.82
CA ALA A 100 -7.23 7.09 7.28
C ALA A 100 -5.80 7.43 7.74
N TYR A 101 -4.78 7.01 6.99
CA TYR A 101 -3.38 7.13 7.40
C TYR A 101 -2.60 8.23 6.68
N ALA A 102 -3.18 8.89 5.66
CA ALA A 102 -2.47 9.82 4.80
C ALA A 102 -1.73 10.91 5.58
N HIS A 103 -2.35 11.45 6.62
CA HIS A 103 -1.75 12.51 7.44
C HIS A 103 -0.49 12.06 8.21
N LEU A 104 -0.24 10.76 8.28
CA LEU A 104 0.92 10.17 8.97
C LEU A 104 1.98 9.63 7.99
N ILE A 105 1.62 9.50 6.71
CA ILE A 105 2.53 8.97 5.69
C ILE A 105 3.52 10.06 5.26
N ARG A 106 4.81 9.73 5.33
CA ARG A 106 5.89 10.67 5.01
C ARG A 106 6.47 10.48 3.62
N HIS A 107 6.42 9.26 3.09
CA HIS A 107 7.00 8.95 1.79
C HIS A 107 6.02 8.17 0.96
N TRP A 108 5.72 8.66 -0.24
CA TRP A 108 4.88 8.01 -1.24
C TRP A 108 5.77 7.59 -2.40
N ASP A 109 5.95 6.29 -2.57
CA ASP A 109 6.70 5.71 -3.68
C ASP A 109 5.68 5.15 -4.66
N VAL A 110 5.37 5.93 -5.68
CA VAL A 110 4.28 5.64 -6.62
C VAL A 110 4.86 5.28 -7.98
N THR A 111 4.56 4.08 -8.46
CA THR A 111 4.92 3.63 -9.80
C THR A 111 3.73 3.84 -10.73
N ARG A 112 3.94 4.54 -11.83
CA ARG A 112 2.90 4.70 -12.84
C ARG A 112 3.06 3.65 -13.92
N LEU A 113 2.06 2.77 -14.02
CA LEU A 113 2.03 1.68 -15.00
C LEU A 113 1.42 2.16 -16.32
N PRO A 114 1.68 1.45 -17.42
CA PRO A 114 1.10 1.82 -18.73
C PRO A 114 -0.39 1.49 -18.87
N TYR A 115 -1.04 0.99 -17.84
CA TYR A 115 -2.46 0.66 -17.87
C TYR A 115 -3.31 1.89 -18.14
N ASP A 116 -4.19 1.82 -19.13
CA ASP A 116 -5.04 2.94 -19.58
C ASP A 116 -6.52 2.53 -19.70
N GLY A 117 -6.93 1.48 -19.02
CA GLY A 117 -8.28 0.94 -19.09
C GLY A 117 -9.20 1.47 -17.99
N GLU A 118 -10.31 0.75 -17.80
CA GLU A 118 -11.33 1.09 -16.81
C GLU A 118 -10.82 1.00 -15.38
N ALA A 119 -11.41 1.83 -14.51
CA ALA A 119 -11.23 1.73 -13.08
C ALA A 119 -12.42 2.38 -12.37
N ASP A 120 -12.69 1.97 -11.15
CA ASP A 120 -13.70 2.59 -10.30
C ASP A 120 -13.10 3.15 -9.01
N ARG A 121 -11.80 2.99 -8.82
CA ARG A 121 -11.04 3.59 -7.72
C ARG A 121 -9.80 4.25 -8.26
N TYR A 122 -9.48 5.43 -7.74
CA TYR A 122 -8.38 6.25 -8.24
C TYR A 122 -7.51 6.76 -7.09
N PHE A 123 -6.26 6.99 -7.41
CA PHE A 123 -5.33 7.65 -6.48
C PHE A 123 -5.80 9.09 -6.24
N ASP A 124 -5.89 9.46 -4.98
CA ASP A 124 -6.28 10.82 -4.60
C ASP A 124 -5.01 11.66 -4.39
N PRO A 125 -4.75 12.65 -5.25
CA PRO A 125 -3.56 13.50 -5.09
C PRO A 125 -3.49 14.23 -3.75
N ASN A 126 -4.60 14.43 -3.08
CA ASN A 126 -4.63 15.09 -1.78
C ASN A 126 -3.92 14.29 -0.70
N TRP A 127 -3.77 12.99 -0.88
CA TRP A 127 -2.98 12.17 0.07
C TRP A 127 -1.55 12.67 0.19
N LEU A 128 -0.99 13.19 -0.90
CA LEU A 128 0.40 13.66 -0.93
C LEU A 128 0.61 14.92 -0.10
N PHE A 129 -0.44 15.65 0.20
CA PHE A 129 -0.39 16.92 0.90
C PHE A 129 -0.99 16.86 2.30
N ALA A 130 -1.43 15.68 2.73
CA ALA A 130 -2.08 15.51 4.01
C ALA A 130 -1.14 15.67 5.22
N PRO A 131 0.15 15.25 5.16
CA PRO A 131 1.07 15.43 6.27
C PRO A 131 1.36 16.91 6.53
N VAL A 132 1.51 17.24 7.77
CA VAL A 132 1.81 18.60 8.21
C VAL A 132 3.28 18.74 8.55
#